data_16551f6eef05c7e80b5c3cf4ba586838
#
_entry.id   16551f6eef05c7e80b5c3cf4ba586838
#
_cell.length_a   1.000
_cell.length_b   1.000
_cell.length_c   1.000
_cell.angle_alpha   90.00
_cell.angle_beta   90.00
_cell.angle_gamma   90.00
#
_symmetry.space_group_name_H-M   'P 1'
#
loop_
_entity.id
_entity.type
_entity.pdbx_description
1 polymer ?
#
loop_
_entity_poly.entity_id
_entity_poly.type
_entity_poly.pdbx_seq_one_letter_code
_entity_poly.pdbx_strand_id
1 'polypeptide(L)'
;MVVNVGGVVAVVVFYCVILLTGIWASKKARREEKKCQTSKSEVTIIGGRNISLLLGSFTMTATWVGGGYIMGTAESVYSPELGFVWAVAPFAYIVCFLLAGLFFAKPMRSKRYVTMMDPFQRSYGNAFTAALLIPALFSDIFFIACILASLGGTISIILGISSTISICVSSAVSVIYTLMGGLYSVAYTDVVQLCLIFIGMWVSIPFVLLNPASVDISQTAFLNQSNHTSWIGDLKLEDAGIWADMTLILALGSLAYQILYQRLLSAASSTQAQFTCFVAAFTCFVVGIPSILIGAVAASTDWNQTEYGLPSPYERGDAPNILPLALLYLTPTWVSVLGIGALAAAVMSSMDSVLLSSASMFTQNIYKSTLRKGASERELLWVIRTCVVLVAAAGTGLAFVQDSVVYLFVLSADLLYCVVLPQLICVLFCHHANIYGAITGYVVTLMLRLMGGEPVLGLPCVIYYPGWREVDGVIKQYFPFKTLAFLTSLVCITVVSWLARLVFTQHLLPLSWDVLRVFREKEQAEGAAHNDRAKRPNSALLETPL
;
A
#
# COMPACT_ATOMS: atom_id res chain seq x y z
N MET A 1 -25.19 3.75 26.37
CA MET A 1 -25.05 4.45 25.09
C MET A 1 -26.38 4.38 24.34
N VAL A 2 -26.90 5.51 23.93
CA VAL A 2 -28.12 5.57 23.11
C VAL A 2 -27.68 5.25 21.67
N VAL A 3 -28.21 4.18 21.11
CA VAL A 3 -27.94 3.80 19.72
C VAL A 3 -28.43 4.92 18.80
N ASN A 4 -27.53 5.50 18.02
CA ASN A 4 -27.91 6.53 17.04
C ASN A 4 -28.65 5.86 15.87
N VAL A 5 -29.99 5.85 15.93
CA VAL A 5 -30.84 5.21 14.90
C VAL A 5 -30.56 5.78 13.50
N GLY A 6 -30.32 7.09 13.39
CA GLY A 6 -29.92 7.72 12.12
C GLY A 6 -28.62 7.17 11.57
N GLY A 7 -27.62 6.98 12.44
CA GLY A 7 -26.35 6.37 12.10
C GLY A 7 -26.47 4.91 11.66
N VAL A 8 -27.29 4.12 12.36
CA VAL A 8 -27.58 2.72 11.96
C VAL A 8 -28.18 2.66 10.57
N VAL A 9 -29.21 3.46 10.31
CA VAL A 9 -29.85 3.52 8.98
C VAL A 9 -28.85 3.93 7.91
N ALA A 10 -28.00 4.94 8.20
CA ALA A 10 -26.97 5.38 7.28
C ALA A 10 -25.97 4.28 6.92
N VAL A 11 -25.45 3.56 7.91
CA VAL A 11 -24.51 2.44 7.70
C VAL A 11 -25.16 1.30 6.91
N VAL A 12 -26.39 0.93 7.24
CA VAL A 12 -27.13 -0.12 6.51
C VAL A 12 -27.39 0.29 5.07
N VAL A 13 -27.86 1.51 4.83
CA VAL A 13 -28.08 2.04 3.47
C VAL A 13 -26.77 2.07 2.69
N PHE A 14 -25.70 2.53 3.32
CA PHE A 14 -24.37 2.58 2.72
C PHE A 14 -23.89 1.18 2.29
N TYR A 15 -23.95 0.17 3.17
CA TYR A 15 -23.58 -1.20 2.82
C TYR A 15 -24.48 -1.78 1.72
N CYS A 16 -25.77 -1.48 1.73
CA CYS A 16 -26.67 -1.88 0.66
C CYS A 16 -26.28 -1.24 -0.69
N VAL A 17 -25.95 0.03 -0.71
CA VAL A 17 -25.48 0.75 -1.92
C VAL A 17 -24.20 0.12 -2.45
N ILE A 18 -23.22 -0.15 -1.59
CA ILE A 18 -21.96 -0.79 -2.01
C ILE A 18 -22.22 -2.21 -2.54
N LEU A 19 -23.03 -3.00 -1.86
CA LEU A 19 -23.35 -4.36 -2.29
C LEU A 19 -24.07 -4.37 -3.65
N LEU A 20 -25.02 -3.46 -3.86
CA LEU A 20 -25.72 -3.30 -5.13
C LEU A 20 -24.78 -2.83 -6.25
N THR A 21 -23.90 -1.87 -5.97
CA THR A 21 -22.86 -1.45 -6.93
C THR A 21 -21.87 -2.56 -7.23
N GLY A 22 -21.46 -3.35 -6.23
CA GLY A 22 -20.62 -4.54 -6.41
C GLY A 22 -21.28 -5.60 -7.30
N ILE A 23 -22.57 -5.90 -7.10
CA ILE A 23 -23.33 -6.82 -7.94
C ILE A 23 -23.45 -6.29 -9.38
N TRP A 24 -23.75 -5.00 -9.53
CA TRP A 24 -23.81 -4.36 -10.84
C TRP A 24 -22.44 -4.39 -11.55
N ALA A 25 -21.38 -4.01 -10.83
CA ALA A 25 -20.01 -4.01 -11.32
C ALA A 25 -19.55 -5.42 -11.74
N SER A 26 -19.87 -6.45 -10.93
CA SER A 26 -19.60 -7.85 -11.26
C SER A 26 -20.33 -8.33 -12.53
N LYS A 27 -21.60 -7.94 -12.72
CA LYS A 27 -22.33 -8.23 -13.96
C LYS A 27 -21.72 -7.54 -15.18
N LYS A 28 -21.27 -6.29 -15.02
CA LYS A 28 -20.60 -5.52 -16.08
C LYS A 28 -19.21 -6.12 -16.38
N ALA A 29 -18.42 -6.44 -15.35
CA ALA A 29 -17.13 -7.09 -15.47
C ALA A 29 -17.21 -8.39 -16.27
N ARG A 30 -18.18 -9.26 -15.99
CA ARG A 30 -18.40 -10.51 -16.75
C ARG A 30 -18.69 -10.30 -18.23
N ARG A 31 -19.25 -9.15 -18.61
CA ARG A 31 -19.46 -8.80 -20.03
C ARG A 31 -18.14 -8.37 -20.70
N GLU A 32 -17.29 -7.63 -19.99
CA GLU A 32 -15.97 -7.24 -20.49
C GLU A 32 -15.00 -8.43 -20.53
N GLU A 33 -15.04 -9.32 -19.53
CA GLU A 33 -14.26 -10.57 -19.50
C GLU A 33 -14.52 -11.44 -20.74
N LYS A 34 -15.76 -11.53 -21.22
CA LYS A 34 -16.11 -12.30 -22.43
C LYS A 34 -15.49 -11.74 -23.71
N LYS A 35 -15.09 -10.47 -23.72
CA LYS A 35 -14.42 -9.82 -24.85
C LYS A 35 -12.92 -10.03 -24.85
N CYS A 36 -12.34 -10.41 -23.69
CA CYS A 36 -10.91 -10.61 -23.56
C CYS A 36 -10.48 -11.99 -24.10
N GLN A 37 -9.41 -12.02 -24.86
CA GLN A 37 -8.83 -13.26 -25.42
C GLN A 37 -7.79 -13.91 -24.49
N THR A 38 -7.66 -13.42 -23.27
CA THR A 38 -6.68 -13.90 -22.27
C THR A 38 -7.30 -14.91 -21.31
N SER A 39 -6.47 -15.59 -20.50
CA SER A 39 -6.95 -16.55 -19.50
C SER A 39 -7.85 -15.88 -18.46
N LYS A 40 -8.83 -16.62 -17.91
CA LYS A 40 -9.75 -16.07 -16.89
C LYS A 40 -9.04 -15.61 -15.65
N SER A 41 -8.00 -16.32 -15.22
CA SER A 41 -7.18 -15.93 -14.08
C SER A 41 -6.46 -14.59 -14.33
N GLU A 42 -5.88 -14.38 -15.51
CA GLU A 42 -5.23 -13.11 -15.87
C GLU A 42 -6.25 -11.96 -15.94
N VAL A 43 -7.44 -12.19 -16.48
CA VAL A 43 -8.50 -11.19 -16.50
C VAL A 43 -8.95 -10.83 -15.08
N THR A 44 -9.05 -11.81 -14.18
CA THR A 44 -9.38 -11.56 -12.77
C THR A 44 -8.30 -10.73 -12.07
N ILE A 45 -7.02 -10.98 -12.37
CA ILE A 45 -5.87 -10.33 -11.70
C ILE A 45 -5.62 -8.92 -12.22
N ILE A 46 -5.57 -8.74 -13.57
CA ILE A 46 -5.15 -7.48 -14.21
C ILE A 46 -6.15 -6.94 -15.25
N GLY A 47 -7.40 -7.40 -15.23
CA GLY A 47 -8.44 -6.88 -16.11
C GLY A 47 -8.14 -7.01 -17.61
N GLY A 48 -7.43 -8.08 -18.05
CA GLY A 48 -7.14 -8.31 -19.47
C GLY A 48 -6.33 -7.20 -20.15
N ARG A 49 -5.68 -6.31 -19.40
CA ARG A 49 -4.82 -5.21 -19.89
C ARG A 49 -5.54 -4.20 -20.81
N ASN A 50 -6.80 -3.95 -20.56
CA ASN A 50 -7.63 -3.06 -21.38
C ASN A 50 -8.39 -2.00 -20.54
N ILE A 51 -7.87 -1.65 -19.36
CA ILE A 51 -8.46 -0.61 -18.53
C ILE A 51 -8.13 0.76 -19.15
N SER A 52 -9.17 1.58 -19.38
CA SER A 52 -9.02 2.92 -19.94
C SER A 52 -8.29 3.87 -18.97
N LEU A 53 -7.70 4.95 -19.49
CA LEU A 53 -7.01 5.96 -18.68
C LEU A 53 -7.91 6.50 -17.56
N LEU A 54 -9.15 6.86 -17.87
CA LEU A 54 -10.09 7.42 -16.90
C LEU A 54 -10.39 6.41 -15.78
N LEU A 55 -10.79 5.20 -16.14
CA LEU A 55 -11.08 4.14 -15.17
C LEU A 55 -9.84 3.79 -14.35
N GLY A 56 -8.67 3.69 -14.99
CA GLY A 56 -7.39 3.44 -14.32
C GLY A 56 -7.02 4.52 -13.31
N SER A 57 -7.22 5.80 -13.66
CA SER A 57 -6.94 6.93 -12.76
C SER A 57 -7.88 6.95 -11.55
N PHE A 58 -9.17 6.67 -11.76
CA PHE A 58 -10.14 6.59 -10.67
C PHE A 58 -9.83 5.43 -9.72
N THR A 59 -9.61 4.23 -10.24
CA THR A 59 -9.30 3.07 -9.40
C THR A 59 -7.94 3.20 -8.70
N MET A 60 -6.92 3.81 -9.36
CA MET A 60 -5.65 4.10 -8.72
C MET A 60 -5.85 5.04 -7.52
N THR A 61 -6.51 6.17 -7.71
CA THR A 61 -6.76 7.14 -6.64
C THR A 61 -7.59 6.54 -5.51
N ALA A 62 -8.72 5.89 -5.83
CA ALA A 62 -9.61 5.30 -4.84
C ALA A 62 -8.91 4.25 -3.96
N THR A 63 -8.03 3.43 -4.57
CA THR A 63 -7.26 2.41 -3.86
C THR A 63 -6.30 3.00 -2.82
N TRP A 64 -5.72 4.16 -3.13
CA TRP A 64 -4.69 4.78 -2.28
C TRP A 64 -5.26 5.77 -1.26
N VAL A 65 -6.43 6.32 -1.54
CA VAL A 65 -7.18 7.19 -0.63
C VAL A 65 -8.02 6.32 0.31
N GLY A 66 -7.37 5.53 1.13
CA GLY A 66 -7.99 4.61 2.09
C GLY A 66 -8.02 5.13 3.52
N GLY A 67 -8.46 4.28 4.46
CA GLY A 67 -8.58 4.62 5.88
C GLY A 67 -7.26 5.12 6.48
N GLY A 68 -6.16 4.40 6.27
CA GLY A 68 -4.84 4.81 6.77
C GLY A 68 -4.39 6.17 6.24
N TYR A 69 -4.71 6.48 4.99
CA TYR A 69 -4.39 7.77 4.39
C TYR A 69 -5.25 8.90 4.97
N ILE A 70 -6.58 8.78 4.95
CA ILE A 70 -7.49 9.87 5.35
C ILE A 70 -7.52 10.04 6.86
N MET A 71 -7.73 8.95 7.59
CA MET A 71 -7.84 9.01 9.06
C MET A 71 -6.47 9.24 9.69
N GLY A 72 -5.41 8.57 9.19
CA GLY A 72 -4.06 8.78 9.70
C GLY A 72 -3.54 10.20 9.46
N THR A 73 -3.91 10.85 8.35
CA THR A 73 -3.60 12.26 8.14
C THR A 73 -4.31 13.16 9.16
N ALA A 74 -5.60 12.94 9.41
CA ALA A 74 -6.34 13.72 10.41
C ALA A 74 -5.87 13.44 11.84
N GLU A 75 -5.55 12.19 12.18
CA GLU A 75 -4.95 11.78 13.46
C GLU A 75 -3.63 12.52 13.71
N SER A 76 -2.75 12.55 12.70
CA SER A 76 -1.45 13.25 12.80
C SER A 76 -1.62 14.75 13.04
N VAL A 77 -2.52 15.40 12.29
CA VAL A 77 -2.77 16.86 12.45
C VAL A 77 -3.41 17.19 13.79
N TYR A 78 -4.29 16.31 14.28
CA TYR A 78 -4.99 16.52 15.54
C TYR A 78 -4.12 16.28 16.77
N SER A 79 -3.21 15.31 16.71
CA SER A 79 -2.42 14.87 17.87
C SER A 79 -1.44 15.97 18.31
N PRO A 80 -1.49 16.42 19.59
CA PRO A 80 -0.64 17.52 20.08
C PRO A 80 0.86 17.25 19.98
N GLU A 81 1.25 15.97 19.97
CA GLU A 81 2.66 15.54 19.88
C GLU A 81 3.19 15.53 18.44
N LEU A 82 2.30 15.57 17.45
CA LEU A 82 2.63 15.42 16.03
C LEU A 82 2.38 16.72 15.26
N GLY A 83 1.13 17.00 14.94
CA GLY A 83 0.71 18.14 14.12
C GLY A 83 0.86 17.91 12.61
N PHE A 84 0.58 18.95 11.83
CA PHE A 84 0.61 18.93 10.36
C PHE A 84 1.98 18.53 9.78
N VAL A 85 3.06 18.92 10.45
CA VAL A 85 4.44 18.56 10.01
C VAL A 85 4.61 17.04 9.90
N TRP A 86 3.89 16.26 10.70
CA TRP A 86 3.91 14.80 10.69
C TRP A 86 2.87 14.18 9.76
N ALA A 87 1.97 14.95 9.20
CA ALA A 87 0.98 14.50 8.22
C ALA A 87 1.61 14.34 6.82
N VAL A 88 2.65 13.52 6.72
CA VAL A 88 3.50 13.40 5.52
C VAL A 88 2.85 12.62 4.37
N ALA A 89 1.81 11.82 4.63
CA ALA A 89 1.21 10.92 3.64
C ALA A 89 0.73 11.61 2.36
N PRO A 90 0.02 12.76 2.37
CA PRO A 90 -0.41 13.46 1.16
C PRO A 90 0.75 13.87 0.24
N PHE A 91 1.85 14.30 0.83
CA PHE A 91 3.05 14.73 0.10
C PHE A 91 3.89 13.53 -0.37
N ALA A 92 4.03 12.52 0.48
CA ALA A 92 4.75 11.29 0.17
C ALA A 92 4.13 10.55 -1.04
N TYR A 93 2.81 10.53 -1.14
CA TYR A 93 2.11 9.90 -2.27
C TYR A 93 2.29 10.65 -3.59
N ILE A 94 2.43 11.99 -3.58
CA ILE A 94 2.82 12.75 -4.78
C ILE A 94 4.17 12.22 -5.28
N VAL A 95 5.17 12.14 -4.40
CA VAL A 95 6.50 11.65 -4.75
C VAL A 95 6.44 10.20 -5.24
N CYS A 96 5.71 9.32 -4.56
CA CYS A 96 5.51 7.94 -4.96
C CYS A 96 4.97 7.83 -6.41
N PHE A 97 3.86 8.49 -6.71
CA PHE A 97 3.24 8.39 -8.02
C PHE A 97 4.06 9.06 -9.13
N LEU A 98 4.74 10.16 -8.86
CA LEU A 98 5.66 10.77 -9.81
C LEU A 98 6.80 9.80 -10.17
N LEU A 99 7.44 9.20 -9.16
CA LEU A 99 8.49 8.21 -9.39
C LEU A 99 7.97 6.94 -10.08
N ALA A 100 6.79 6.46 -9.69
CA ALA A 100 6.14 5.33 -10.34
C ALA A 100 5.89 5.58 -11.83
N GLY A 101 5.34 6.75 -12.20
CA GLY A 101 5.08 7.13 -13.59
C GLY A 101 6.36 7.33 -14.40
N LEU A 102 7.37 7.99 -13.82
CA LEU A 102 8.61 8.32 -14.52
C LEU A 102 9.48 7.06 -14.75
N PHE A 103 9.64 6.23 -13.74
CA PHE A 103 10.66 5.17 -13.77
C PHE A 103 10.07 3.76 -13.87
N PHE A 104 8.98 3.43 -13.17
CA PHE A 104 8.53 2.04 -13.01
C PHE A 104 7.43 1.63 -14.00
N ALA A 105 6.52 2.53 -14.36
CA ALA A 105 5.35 2.19 -15.17
C ALA A 105 5.74 1.61 -16.55
N LYS A 106 6.64 2.28 -17.27
CA LYS A 106 7.06 1.87 -18.60
C LYS A 106 7.79 0.52 -18.62
N PRO A 107 8.88 0.28 -17.83
CA PRO A 107 9.59 -1.00 -17.85
C PRO A 107 8.70 -2.16 -17.39
N MET A 108 7.83 -1.97 -16.41
CA MET A 108 6.94 -3.01 -15.92
C MET A 108 5.86 -3.38 -16.94
N ARG A 109 5.18 -2.37 -17.52
CA ARG A 109 4.09 -2.60 -18.46
C ARG A 109 4.57 -3.13 -19.82
N SER A 110 5.72 -2.66 -20.33
CA SER A 110 6.26 -3.07 -21.64
C SER A 110 6.65 -4.55 -21.66
N LYS A 111 7.15 -5.11 -20.56
CA LYS A 111 7.53 -6.52 -20.42
C LYS A 111 6.34 -7.46 -20.19
N ARG A 112 5.11 -6.94 -20.18
CA ARG A 112 3.85 -7.68 -19.98
C ARG A 112 3.83 -8.56 -18.73
N TYR A 113 4.37 -8.08 -17.64
CA TYR A 113 4.28 -8.74 -16.34
C TYR A 113 2.83 -8.82 -15.86
N VAL A 114 2.52 -9.77 -14.99
CA VAL A 114 1.20 -9.96 -14.36
C VAL A 114 1.21 -9.44 -12.93
N THR A 115 2.35 -9.62 -12.25
CA THR A 115 2.55 -9.16 -10.87
C THR A 115 3.87 -8.41 -10.73
N MET A 116 4.02 -7.71 -9.59
CA MET A 116 5.27 -7.08 -9.20
C MET A 116 6.40 -8.12 -9.01
N MET A 117 6.07 -9.36 -8.69
CA MET A 117 7.04 -10.43 -8.44
C MET A 117 7.63 -11.05 -9.71
N ASP A 118 7.02 -10.85 -10.87
CA ASP A 118 7.47 -11.46 -12.13
C ASP A 118 8.90 -11.09 -12.55
N PRO A 119 9.40 -9.84 -12.36
CA PRO A 119 10.79 -9.50 -12.62
C PRO A 119 11.77 -10.38 -11.85
N PHE A 120 11.49 -10.62 -10.57
CA PHE A 120 12.32 -11.47 -9.70
C PHE A 120 12.28 -12.93 -10.16
N GLN A 121 11.10 -13.41 -10.49
CA GLN A 121 10.90 -14.77 -10.93
C GLN A 121 11.69 -15.08 -12.23
N ARG A 122 11.70 -14.12 -13.15
CA ARG A 122 12.46 -14.25 -14.40
C ARG A 122 13.97 -14.12 -14.22
N SER A 123 14.43 -13.32 -13.25
CA SER A 123 15.85 -13.03 -13.05
C SER A 123 16.51 -13.92 -12.00
N TYR A 124 15.78 -14.27 -10.93
CA TYR A 124 16.34 -14.95 -9.75
C TYR A 124 15.67 -16.31 -9.45
N GLY A 125 14.64 -16.66 -10.23
CA GLY A 125 13.94 -17.93 -10.09
C GLY A 125 12.87 -17.96 -8.99
N ASN A 126 12.20 -19.13 -8.90
CA ASN A 126 11.00 -19.26 -8.08
C ASN A 126 11.27 -19.24 -6.56
N ALA A 127 12.40 -19.83 -6.13
CA ALA A 127 12.72 -19.95 -4.70
C ALA A 127 12.96 -18.58 -4.05
N PHE A 128 13.74 -17.72 -4.72
CA PHE A 128 13.99 -16.36 -4.22
C PHE A 128 12.73 -15.48 -4.28
N THR A 129 11.92 -15.65 -5.34
CA THR A 129 10.62 -14.96 -5.43
C THR A 129 9.69 -15.36 -4.30
N ALA A 130 9.67 -16.64 -3.90
CA ALA A 130 8.89 -17.10 -2.75
C ALA A 130 9.38 -16.47 -1.44
N ALA A 131 10.70 -16.33 -1.26
CA ALA A 131 11.27 -15.64 -0.11
C ALA A 131 10.88 -14.15 -0.05
N LEU A 132 10.92 -13.44 -1.20
CA LEU A 132 10.49 -12.04 -1.30
C LEU A 132 9.00 -11.84 -1.10
N LEU A 133 8.18 -12.85 -1.42
CA LEU A 133 6.74 -12.76 -1.21
C LEU A 133 6.37 -12.71 0.28
N ILE A 134 7.19 -13.28 1.17
CA ILE A 134 6.92 -13.29 2.61
C ILE A 134 6.81 -11.87 3.17
N PRO A 135 7.83 -10.98 3.08
CA PRO A 135 7.70 -9.60 3.56
C PRO A 135 6.60 -8.81 2.83
N ALA A 136 6.36 -9.08 1.54
CA ALA A 136 5.28 -8.43 0.81
C ALA A 136 3.89 -8.81 1.33
N LEU A 137 3.64 -10.08 1.64
CA LEU A 137 2.37 -10.52 2.25
C LEU A 137 2.21 -9.99 3.67
N PHE A 138 3.27 -9.94 4.47
CA PHE A 138 3.21 -9.31 5.80
C PHE A 138 2.83 -7.83 5.69
N SER A 139 3.40 -7.09 4.76
CA SER A 139 3.03 -5.70 4.48
C SER A 139 1.55 -5.55 4.11
N ASP A 140 1.04 -6.42 3.25
CA ASP A 140 -0.38 -6.44 2.87
C ASP A 140 -1.28 -6.74 4.10
N ILE A 141 -0.88 -7.67 4.98
CA ILE A 141 -1.61 -8.00 6.22
C ILE A 141 -1.65 -6.80 7.17
N PHE A 142 -0.54 -6.08 7.35
CA PHE A 142 -0.51 -4.84 8.15
C PHE A 142 -1.40 -3.76 7.53
N PHE A 143 -1.40 -3.64 6.21
CA PHE A 143 -2.27 -2.67 5.54
C PHE A 143 -3.75 -3.02 5.71
N ILE A 144 -4.13 -4.29 5.62
CA ILE A 144 -5.48 -4.76 5.91
C ILE A 144 -5.86 -4.47 7.36
N ALA A 145 -4.96 -4.70 8.30
CA ALA A 145 -5.19 -4.39 9.71
C ALA A 145 -5.44 -2.89 9.93
N CYS A 146 -4.63 -2.02 9.30
CA CYS A 146 -4.83 -0.57 9.30
C CYS A 146 -6.21 -0.17 8.76
N ILE A 147 -6.62 -0.75 7.62
CA ILE A 147 -7.90 -0.51 7.00
C ILE A 147 -9.05 -0.94 7.92
N LEU A 148 -8.96 -2.12 8.52
CA LEU A 148 -10.00 -2.66 9.40
C LEU A 148 -10.08 -1.93 10.73
N ALA A 149 -8.97 -1.49 11.31
CA ALA A 149 -8.95 -0.64 12.50
C ALA A 149 -9.66 0.69 12.23
N SER A 150 -9.38 1.33 11.09
CA SER A 150 -10.03 2.57 10.65
C SER A 150 -11.54 2.40 10.50
N LEU A 151 -12.00 1.35 9.82
CA LEU A 151 -13.41 1.09 9.58
C LEU A 151 -14.12 0.66 10.86
N GLY A 152 -13.48 -0.20 11.65
CA GLY A 152 -13.99 -0.67 12.92
C GLY A 152 -14.21 0.46 13.91
N GLY A 153 -13.25 1.38 14.04
CA GLY A 153 -13.36 2.58 14.84
C GLY A 153 -14.51 3.47 14.38
N THR A 154 -14.59 3.75 13.08
CA THR A 154 -15.68 4.57 12.50
C THR A 154 -17.06 3.98 12.79
N ILE A 155 -17.26 2.68 12.55
CA ILE A 155 -18.55 2.01 12.78
C ILE A 155 -18.87 1.90 14.27
N SER A 156 -17.88 1.65 15.11
CA SER A 156 -18.02 1.60 16.57
C SER A 156 -18.59 2.90 17.13
N ILE A 157 -18.08 4.04 16.67
CA ILE A 157 -18.53 5.37 17.08
C ILE A 157 -20.00 5.61 16.66
N ILE A 158 -20.35 5.24 15.42
CA ILE A 158 -21.68 5.51 14.87
C ILE A 158 -22.75 4.63 15.51
N LEU A 159 -22.45 3.35 15.64
CA LEU A 159 -23.43 2.36 16.10
C LEU A 159 -23.44 2.18 17.63
N GLY A 160 -22.42 2.70 18.33
CA GLY A 160 -22.24 2.49 19.78
C GLY A 160 -21.97 1.02 20.13
N ILE A 161 -21.41 0.23 19.20
CA ILE A 161 -21.05 -1.19 19.41
C ILE A 161 -19.53 -1.30 19.65
N SER A 162 -19.08 -2.44 20.17
CA SER A 162 -17.64 -2.63 20.41
C SER A 162 -16.85 -2.61 19.09
N SER A 163 -15.63 -2.06 19.13
CA SER A 163 -14.70 -2.02 18.00
C SER A 163 -14.45 -3.43 17.43
N THR A 164 -14.31 -4.43 18.29
CA THR A 164 -14.12 -5.84 17.89
C THR A 164 -15.24 -6.36 16.99
N ILE A 165 -16.51 -6.12 17.37
CA ILE A 165 -17.67 -6.54 16.56
C ILE A 165 -17.67 -5.78 15.24
N SER A 166 -17.39 -4.47 15.28
CA SER A 166 -17.33 -3.60 14.10
C SER A 166 -16.27 -4.08 13.10
N ILE A 167 -15.08 -4.42 13.57
CA ILE A 167 -13.97 -4.97 12.74
C ILE A 167 -14.39 -6.30 12.11
N CYS A 168 -14.96 -7.23 12.89
CA CYS A 168 -15.40 -8.53 12.38
C CYS A 168 -16.48 -8.41 11.30
N VAL A 169 -17.49 -7.58 11.53
CA VAL A 169 -18.59 -7.35 10.58
C VAL A 169 -18.07 -6.73 9.30
N SER A 170 -17.22 -5.71 9.42
CA SER A 170 -16.61 -5.00 8.27
C SER A 170 -15.75 -5.92 7.43
N SER A 171 -14.93 -6.75 8.09
CA SER A 171 -14.10 -7.75 7.42
C SER A 171 -14.96 -8.75 6.65
N ALA A 172 -16.01 -9.30 7.28
CA ALA A 172 -16.90 -10.25 6.65
C ALA A 172 -17.60 -9.67 5.41
N VAL A 173 -18.13 -8.44 5.51
CA VAL A 173 -18.78 -7.76 4.39
C VAL A 173 -17.78 -7.55 3.24
N SER A 174 -16.59 -7.04 3.53
CA SER A 174 -15.55 -6.81 2.51
C SER A 174 -15.14 -8.10 1.80
N VAL A 175 -14.93 -9.19 2.53
CA VAL A 175 -14.58 -10.49 1.96
C VAL A 175 -15.70 -10.99 1.03
N ILE A 176 -16.97 -10.94 1.47
CA ILE A 176 -18.11 -11.48 0.71
C ILE A 176 -18.19 -10.82 -0.67
N TYR A 177 -18.10 -9.50 -0.75
CA TYR A 177 -18.27 -8.86 -2.05
C TYR A 177 -16.98 -8.89 -2.90
N THR A 178 -15.78 -8.88 -2.29
CA THR A 178 -14.52 -9.06 -3.03
C THR A 178 -14.48 -10.43 -3.72
N LEU A 179 -15.01 -11.47 -3.09
CA LEU A 179 -15.10 -12.82 -3.69
C LEU A 179 -16.04 -12.89 -4.91
N MET A 180 -16.94 -11.92 -5.09
CA MET A 180 -17.91 -11.89 -6.19
C MET A 180 -17.35 -11.35 -7.50
N GLY A 181 -16.24 -10.61 -7.47
CA GLY A 181 -15.66 -9.94 -8.64
C GLY A 181 -14.14 -10.14 -8.79
N GLY A 182 -13.59 -9.69 -9.91
CA GLY A 182 -12.16 -9.52 -10.15
C GLY A 182 -11.83 -8.05 -10.29
N LEU A 183 -10.64 -7.72 -10.85
CA LEU A 183 -10.16 -6.34 -10.95
C LEU A 183 -11.14 -5.38 -11.67
N TYR A 184 -11.85 -5.84 -12.69
CA TYR A 184 -12.87 -5.01 -13.34
C TYR A 184 -14.02 -4.63 -12.39
N SER A 185 -14.45 -5.56 -11.54
CA SER A 185 -15.50 -5.27 -10.57
C SER A 185 -15.01 -4.23 -9.55
N VAL A 186 -13.81 -4.43 -9.01
CA VAL A 186 -13.16 -3.49 -8.08
C VAL A 186 -13.01 -2.12 -8.75
N ALA A 187 -12.52 -2.05 -9.99
CA ALA A 187 -12.35 -0.77 -10.68
C ALA A 187 -13.66 0.02 -10.89
N TYR A 188 -14.77 -0.66 -11.14
CA TYR A 188 -16.08 0.01 -11.27
C TYR A 188 -16.67 0.46 -9.93
N THR A 189 -16.48 -0.33 -8.85
CA THR A 189 -16.88 0.10 -7.50
C THR A 189 -16.03 1.28 -7.03
N ASP A 190 -14.72 1.28 -7.34
CA ASP A 190 -13.79 2.36 -7.01
C ASP A 190 -14.23 3.71 -7.59
N VAL A 191 -14.81 3.73 -8.80
CA VAL A 191 -15.32 5.00 -9.39
C VAL A 191 -16.43 5.58 -8.53
N VAL A 192 -17.40 4.76 -8.13
CA VAL A 192 -18.51 5.23 -7.29
C VAL A 192 -18.02 5.66 -5.92
N GLN A 193 -17.13 4.86 -5.32
CA GLN A 193 -16.55 5.14 -4.02
C GLN A 193 -15.72 6.43 -4.04
N LEU A 194 -14.88 6.66 -5.05
CA LEU A 194 -14.11 7.90 -5.17
C LEU A 194 -15.00 9.15 -5.30
N CYS A 195 -16.10 9.04 -6.07
CA CYS A 195 -17.07 10.14 -6.16
C CYS A 195 -17.72 10.42 -4.78
N LEU A 196 -18.08 9.38 -4.03
CA LEU A 196 -18.63 9.53 -2.68
C LEU A 196 -17.61 10.14 -1.71
N ILE A 197 -16.35 9.69 -1.77
CA ILE A 197 -15.26 10.24 -0.96
C ILE A 197 -15.08 11.73 -1.26
N PHE A 198 -14.96 12.07 -2.54
CA PHE A 198 -14.74 13.45 -2.95
C PHE A 198 -15.89 14.36 -2.49
N ILE A 199 -17.13 13.99 -2.78
CA ILE A 199 -18.30 14.78 -2.41
C ILE A 199 -18.46 14.86 -0.88
N GLY A 200 -18.40 13.73 -0.19
CA GLY A 200 -18.65 13.69 1.26
C GLY A 200 -17.61 14.46 2.06
N MET A 201 -16.34 14.32 1.71
CA MET A 201 -15.26 15.04 2.39
C MET A 201 -15.28 16.53 2.12
N TRP A 202 -15.42 16.96 0.86
CA TRP A 202 -15.42 18.39 0.52
C TRP A 202 -16.68 19.14 0.98
N VAL A 203 -17.85 18.48 0.96
CA VAL A 203 -19.09 19.05 1.49
C VAL A 203 -19.00 19.27 3.01
N SER A 204 -18.26 18.44 3.72
CA SER A 204 -18.11 18.56 5.18
C SER A 204 -17.28 19.78 5.62
N ILE A 205 -16.34 20.26 4.78
CA ILE A 205 -15.40 21.33 5.12
C ILE A 205 -16.07 22.62 5.59
N PRO A 206 -16.99 23.24 4.84
CA PRO A 206 -17.59 24.49 5.28
C PRO A 206 -18.34 24.38 6.62
N PHE A 207 -18.97 23.23 6.89
CA PHE A 207 -19.70 23.02 8.14
C PHE A 207 -18.77 22.84 9.34
N VAL A 208 -17.65 22.14 9.15
CA VAL A 208 -16.64 21.96 10.21
C VAL A 208 -15.94 23.30 10.50
N LEU A 209 -15.54 24.05 9.46
CA LEU A 209 -14.88 25.35 9.60
C LEU A 209 -15.76 26.44 10.24
N LEU A 210 -17.07 26.39 10.02
CA LEU A 210 -18.03 27.38 10.54
C LEU A 210 -18.68 26.94 11.86
N ASN A 211 -18.24 25.84 12.46
CA ASN A 211 -18.79 25.37 13.73
C ASN A 211 -18.45 26.34 14.85
N PRO A 212 -19.43 26.81 15.65
CA PRO A 212 -19.20 27.81 16.71
C PRO A 212 -18.32 27.31 17.86
N ALA A 213 -18.17 25.97 18.04
CA ALA A 213 -17.27 25.40 19.04
C ALA A 213 -15.79 25.40 18.58
N SER A 214 -15.52 25.75 17.31
CA SER A 214 -14.17 25.71 16.73
C SER A 214 -13.64 27.15 16.62
N VAL A 215 -12.39 27.35 17.06
CA VAL A 215 -11.65 28.60 16.82
C VAL A 215 -11.12 28.58 15.39
N ASP A 216 -10.98 29.77 14.80
CA ASP A 216 -10.40 29.92 13.46
C ASP A 216 -8.98 29.29 13.40
N ILE A 217 -8.82 28.31 12.51
CA ILE A 217 -7.56 27.57 12.34
C ILE A 217 -6.37 28.47 11.96
N SER A 218 -6.63 29.65 11.38
CA SER A 218 -5.58 30.63 11.09
C SER A 218 -4.97 31.23 12.36
N GLN A 219 -5.77 31.38 13.40
CA GLN A 219 -5.31 31.90 14.69
C GLN A 219 -4.59 30.84 15.52
N THR A 220 -5.01 29.58 15.43
CA THR A 220 -4.42 28.46 16.19
C THR A 220 -3.19 27.85 15.49
N ALA A 221 -2.91 28.25 14.25
CA ALA A 221 -1.77 27.73 13.48
C ALA A 221 -0.41 27.93 14.17
N PHE A 222 -0.20 29.09 14.81
CA PHE A 222 1.09 29.47 15.39
C PHE A 222 1.01 29.79 16.90
N LEU A 223 -0.16 29.65 17.53
CA LEU A 223 -0.36 30.01 18.92
C LEU A 223 -0.26 28.78 19.83
N ASN A 224 0.81 28.70 20.62
CA ASN A 224 0.83 27.91 21.85
C ASN A 224 0.17 28.70 22.98
N GLN A 225 -1.16 28.73 23.03
CA GLN A 225 -1.90 29.22 24.18
C GLN A 225 -2.14 28.08 25.16
N SER A 226 -2.33 28.43 26.44
CA SER A 226 -2.47 27.49 27.55
C SER A 226 -3.59 26.43 27.39
N ASN A 227 -4.49 26.61 26.43
CA ASN A 227 -5.62 25.70 26.16
C ASN A 227 -5.66 25.13 24.73
N HIS A 228 -4.77 25.55 23.83
CA HIS A 228 -4.72 25.04 22.45
C HIS A 228 -3.27 24.86 22.00
N THR A 229 -2.92 23.64 21.62
CA THR A 229 -1.65 23.35 20.93
C THR A 229 -1.77 23.72 19.45
N SER A 230 -0.68 24.27 18.87
CA SER A 230 -0.64 24.55 17.44
C SER A 230 -0.90 23.27 16.64
N TRP A 231 -1.87 23.28 15.72
CA TRP A 231 -2.13 22.16 14.83
C TRP A 231 -1.04 21.95 13.76
N ILE A 232 -0.16 22.94 13.54
CA ILE A 232 0.99 22.78 12.66
C ILE A 232 2.02 21.81 13.27
N GLY A 233 2.17 21.85 14.60
CA GLY A 233 3.18 21.05 15.30
C GLY A 233 4.61 21.54 15.06
N ASP A 234 5.55 20.87 15.70
CA ASP A 234 6.98 21.18 15.62
C ASP A 234 7.78 19.92 15.23
N LEU A 235 8.81 20.10 14.41
CA LEU A 235 9.81 19.08 14.14
C LEU A 235 11.08 19.40 14.93
N LYS A 236 11.28 18.69 16.02
CA LYS A 236 12.51 18.79 16.79
C LYS A 236 13.66 18.12 16.03
N LEU A 237 14.86 18.68 16.14
CA LEU A 237 16.04 18.11 15.47
C LEU A 237 16.30 16.65 15.88
N GLU A 238 15.96 16.28 17.11
CA GLU A 238 16.10 14.91 17.61
C GLU A 238 15.16 13.92 16.89
N ASP A 239 13.98 14.37 16.48
CA ASP A 239 12.97 13.54 15.78
C ASP A 239 13.19 13.48 14.26
N ALA A 240 14.13 14.27 13.73
CA ALA A 240 14.36 14.38 12.28
C ALA A 240 14.65 13.03 11.61
N GLY A 241 15.32 12.10 12.30
CA GLY A 241 15.59 10.76 11.77
C GLY A 241 14.32 9.91 11.66
N ILE A 242 13.43 9.96 12.65
CA ILE A 242 12.13 9.26 12.63
C ILE A 242 11.25 9.86 11.53
N TRP A 243 11.21 11.19 11.44
CA TRP A 243 10.43 11.90 10.42
C TRP A 243 10.91 11.57 9.00
N ALA A 244 12.25 11.52 8.80
CA ALA A 244 12.83 11.13 7.53
C ALA A 244 12.47 9.68 7.16
N ASP A 245 12.63 8.74 8.09
CA ASP A 245 12.23 7.34 7.87
C ASP A 245 10.75 7.25 7.50
N MET A 246 9.85 7.88 8.28
CA MET A 246 8.41 7.87 8.02
C MET A 246 8.07 8.42 6.63
N THR A 247 8.67 9.55 6.26
CA THR A 247 8.45 10.18 4.94
C THR A 247 8.94 9.30 3.80
N LEU A 248 10.15 8.75 3.91
CA LEU A 248 10.75 7.91 2.88
C LEU A 248 10.06 6.54 2.78
N ILE A 249 9.61 5.95 3.88
CA ILE A 249 8.81 4.72 3.90
C ILE A 249 7.52 4.92 3.09
N LEU A 250 6.78 5.99 3.34
CA LEU A 250 5.53 6.24 2.63
C LEU A 250 5.76 6.66 1.17
N ALA A 251 6.81 7.46 0.89
CA ALA A 251 7.10 7.92 -0.47
C ALA A 251 7.71 6.81 -1.35
N LEU A 252 8.69 6.09 -0.84
CA LEU A 252 9.44 5.10 -1.62
C LEU A 252 8.93 3.68 -1.38
N GLY A 253 8.63 3.27 -0.14
CA GLY A 253 8.13 1.94 0.16
C GLY A 253 6.82 1.64 -0.56
N SER A 254 6.00 2.65 -0.74
CA SER A 254 4.76 2.57 -1.51
C SER A 254 4.97 2.20 -2.99
N LEU A 255 6.17 2.40 -3.55
CA LEU A 255 6.53 1.94 -4.89
C LEU A 255 6.61 0.41 -5.01
N ALA A 256 6.74 -0.31 -3.91
CA ALA A 256 6.85 -1.76 -3.90
C ALA A 256 5.54 -2.47 -3.53
N TYR A 257 4.41 -1.78 -3.52
CA TYR A 257 3.10 -2.42 -3.34
C TYR A 257 2.59 -3.07 -4.63
N GLN A 258 2.10 -4.30 -4.52
CA GLN A 258 1.46 -4.99 -5.65
C GLN A 258 0.21 -4.25 -6.13
N ILE A 259 -0.53 -3.58 -5.27
CA ILE A 259 -1.71 -2.79 -5.64
C ILE A 259 -1.40 -1.72 -6.68
N LEU A 260 -0.21 -1.10 -6.62
CA LEU A 260 0.28 -0.15 -7.63
C LEU A 260 0.45 -0.85 -8.99
N TYR A 261 1.19 -1.96 -9.00
CA TYR A 261 1.48 -2.69 -10.24
C TYR A 261 0.24 -3.33 -10.84
N GLN A 262 -0.72 -3.76 -10.03
CA GLN A 262 -1.97 -4.31 -10.53
C GLN A 262 -2.70 -3.30 -11.44
N ARG A 263 -2.71 -2.01 -11.08
CA ARG A 263 -3.28 -0.92 -11.90
C ARG A 263 -2.40 -0.56 -13.08
N LEU A 264 -1.10 -0.45 -12.89
CA LEU A 264 -0.15 -0.16 -13.97
C LEU A 264 -0.19 -1.23 -15.08
N LEU A 265 -0.22 -2.50 -14.68
CA LEU A 265 -0.19 -3.64 -15.59
C LEU A 265 -1.53 -3.86 -16.29
N SER A 266 -2.63 -3.38 -15.72
CA SER A 266 -3.98 -3.42 -16.30
C SER A 266 -4.22 -2.36 -17.37
N ALA A 267 -3.41 -1.32 -17.43
CA ALA A 267 -3.54 -0.23 -18.41
C ALA A 267 -3.38 -0.74 -19.86
N ALA A 268 -4.08 -0.14 -20.82
CA ALA A 268 -4.03 -0.56 -22.21
C ALA A 268 -2.66 -0.30 -22.87
N SER A 269 -1.91 0.72 -22.42
CA SER A 269 -0.57 1.01 -22.92
C SER A 269 0.38 1.48 -21.81
N SER A 270 1.70 1.47 -22.08
CA SER A 270 2.70 1.99 -21.15
C SER A 270 2.54 3.49 -20.88
N THR A 271 2.17 4.24 -21.90
CA THR A 271 1.91 5.69 -21.79
C THR A 271 0.70 5.94 -20.90
N GLN A 272 -0.40 5.19 -21.07
CA GLN A 272 -1.56 5.32 -20.20
C GLN A 272 -1.22 4.95 -18.75
N ALA A 273 -0.39 3.92 -18.51
CA ALA A 273 0.08 3.58 -17.16
C ALA A 273 0.83 4.76 -16.51
N GLN A 274 1.69 5.47 -17.26
CA GLN A 274 2.40 6.65 -16.77
C GLN A 274 1.43 7.78 -16.42
N PHE A 275 0.52 8.13 -17.35
CA PHE A 275 -0.46 9.19 -17.12
C PHE A 275 -1.41 8.87 -15.95
N THR A 276 -1.79 7.61 -15.76
CA THR A 276 -2.56 7.17 -14.59
C THR A 276 -1.86 7.55 -13.28
N CYS A 277 -0.54 7.36 -13.20
CA CYS A 277 0.23 7.78 -12.02
C CYS A 277 0.21 9.29 -11.81
N PHE A 278 0.42 10.08 -12.86
CA PHE A 278 0.45 11.55 -12.74
C PHE A 278 -0.91 12.13 -12.34
N VAL A 279 -1.99 11.58 -12.89
CA VAL A 279 -3.35 11.96 -12.47
C VAL A 279 -3.59 11.56 -11.02
N ALA A 280 -3.19 10.35 -10.63
CA ALA A 280 -3.33 9.89 -9.25
C ALA A 280 -2.52 10.75 -8.25
N ALA A 281 -1.31 11.20 -8.61
CA ALA A 281 -0.51 12.10 -7.78
C ALA A 281 -1.29 13.39 -7.42
N PHE A 282 -1.91 13.99 -8.41
CA PHE A 282 -2.71 15.20 -8.21
C PHE A 282 -4.01 14.91 -7.46
N THR A 283 -4.77 13.91 -7.89
CA THR A 283 -6.10 13.65 -7.32
C THR A 283 -6.02 13.13 -5.87
N CYS A 284 -5.04 12.28 -5.53
CA CYS A 284 -4.81 11.86 -4.15
C CYS A 284 -4.54 13.05 -3.23
N PHE A 285 -3.68 13.99 -3.65
CA PHE A 285 -3.40 15.19 -2.89
C PHE A 285 -4.67 16.03 -2.64
N VAL A 286 -5.45 16.30 -3.69
CA VAL A 286 -6.69 17.09 -3.59
C VAL A 286 -7.70 16.43 -2.65
N VAL A 287 -7.83 15.10 -2.69
CA VAL A 287 -8.73 14.36 -1.79
C VAL A 287 -8.19 14.29 -0.35
N GLY A 288 -6.88 14.45 -0.15
CA GLY A 288 -6.25 14.51 1.18
C GLY A 288 -6.44 15.84 1.91
N ILE A 289 -6.64 16.95 1.19
CA ILE A 289 -6.80 18.29 1.79
C ILE A 289 -7.91 18.33 2.84
N PRO A 290 -9.11 17.80 2.63
CA PRO A 290 -10.16 17.77 3.64
C PRO A 290 -9.74 17.12 4.96
N SER A 291 -8.96 16.04 4.92
CA SER A 291 -8.49 15.37 6.15
C SER A 291 -7.57 16.26 6.96
N ILE A 292 -6.69 17.02 6.30
CA ILE A 292 -5.82 18.02 6.97
C ILE A 292 -6.65 19.09 7.61
N LEU A 293 -7.62 19.66 6.88
CA LEU A 293 -8.47 20.76 7.38
C LEU A 293 -9.36 20.30 8.55
N ILE A 294 -9.97 19.12 8.46
CA ILE A 294 -10.79 18.57 9.54
C ILE A 294 -9.94 18.30 10.79
N GLY A 295 -8.74 17.74 10.62
CA GLY A 295 -7.79 17.53 11.71
C GLY A 295 -7.39 18.85 12.40
N ALA A 296 -7.10 19.89 11.60
CA ALA A 296 -6.76 21.23 12.11
C ALA A 296 -7.93 21.88 12.88
N VAL A 297 -9.15 21.76 12.37
CA VAL A 297 -10.35 22.26 13.06
C VAL A 297 -10.59 21.48 14.35
N ALA A 298 -10.47 20.15 14.33
CA ALA A 298 -10.65 19.33 15.51
C ALA A 298 -9.64 19.68 16.62
N ALA A 299 -8.37 19.98 16.25
CA ALA A 299 -7.34 20.47 17.18
C ALA A 299 -7.64 21.87 17.74
N SER A 300 -8.40 22.66 17.01
CA SER A 300 -8.80 24.02 17.36
C SER A 300 -10.19 24.09 18.01
N THR A 301 -10.83 22.96 18.29
CA THR A 301 -12.19 22.87 18.83
C THR A 301 -12.17 22.80 20.36
N ASP A 302 -13.00 23.61 20.98
CA ASP A 302 -13.35 23.44 22.41
C ASP A 302 -14.40 22.33 22.54
N TRP A 303 -13.94 21.12 22.81
CA TRP A 303 -14.80 19.93 22.91
C TRP A 303 -15.85 20.02 24.03
N ASN A 304 -15.63 20.89 25.05
CA ASN A 304 -16.64 21.14 26.11
C ASN A 304 -17.92 21.76 25.57
N GLN A 305 -17.85 22.50 24.46
CA GLN A 305 -19.00 23.13 23.81
C GLN A 305 -19.72 22.21 22.82
N THR A 306 -19.26 20.99 22.67
CA THR A 306 -19.85 19.97 21.77
C THR A 306 -20.64 18.92 22.56
N GLU A 307 -21.48 18.15 21.88
CA GLU A 307 -22.17 17.01 22.50
C GLU A 307 -21.23 15.89 22.94
N TYR A 308 -19.97 15.87 22.47
CA TYR A 308 -18.94 14.93 22.90
C TYR A 308 -18.49 15.19 24.34
N GLY A 309 -18.31 16.46 24.70
CA GLY A 309 -17.91 16.89 26.04
C GLY A 309 -16.46 16.62 26.40
N LEU A 310 -16.13 16.80 27.69
CA LEU A 310 -14.81 16.49 28.24
C LEU A 310 -14.79 15.10 28.91
N PRO A 311 -13.63 14.41 29.00
CA PRO A 311 -12.33 14.77 28.45
C PRO A 311 -12.31 14.80 26.92
N SER A 312 -11.35 15.51 26.32
CA SER A 312 -11.19 15.63 24.86
C SER A 312 -10.96 14.26 24.18
N PRO A 313 -11.18 14.12 22.86
CA PRO A 313 -10.88 12.87 22.16
C PRO A 313 -9.44 12.38 22.34
N TYR A 314 -8.47 13.28 22.44
CA TYR A 314 -7.08 12.93 22.72
C TYR A 314 -6.92 12.31 24.12
N GLU A 315 -7.47 12.95 25.15
CA GLU A 315 -7.39 12.47 26.54
C GLU A 315 -8.15 11.16 26.78
N ARG A 316 -9.17 10.86 25.96
CA ARG A 316 -9.88 9.56 25.98
C ARG A 316 -9.17 8.47 25.19
N GLY A 317 -8.09 8.78 24.45
CA GLY A 317 -7.43 7.85 23.56
C GLY A 317 -8.14 7.64 22.21
N ASP A 318 -9.10 8.51 21.87
CA ASP A 318 -9.90 8.43 20.63
C ASP A 318 -9.26 9.22 19.47
N ALA A 319 -8.01 9.69 19.60
CA ALA A 319 -7.31 10.41 18.53
C ALA A 319 -7.28 9.67 17.19
N PRO A 320 -7.11 8.34 17.11
CA PRO A 320 -7.19 7.59 15.83
C PRO A 320 -8.55 7.74 15.13
N ASN A 321 -9.59 8.07 15.87
CA ASN A 321 -10.96 8.23 15.39
C ASN A 321 -11.40 9.69 15.23
N ILE A 322 -10.46 10.62 15.27
CA ILE A 322 -10.80 12.06 15.27
C ILE A 322 -11.61 12.50 14.05
N LEU A 323 -11.34 11.91 12.89
CA LEU A 323 -12.04 12.27 11.66
C LEU A 323 -13.53 11.91 11.70
N PRO A 324 -13.96 10.67 12.01
CA PRO A 324 -15.38 10.37 12.18
C PRO A 324 -16.01 11.11 13.37
N LEU A 325 -15.27 11.39 14.46
CA LEU A 325 -15.77 12.18 15.59
C LEU A 325 -16.06 13.64 15.17
N ALA A 326 -15.13 14.27 14.45
CA ALA A 326 -15.33 15.62 13.94
C ALA A 326 -16.54 15.69 12.98
N LEU A 327 -16.69 14.71 12.09
CA LEU A 327 -17.86 14.64 11.22
C LEU A 327 -19.16 14.43 11.99
N LEU A 328 -19.14 13.66 13.08
CA LEU A 328 -20.34 13.39 13.88
C LEU A 328 -20.77 14.57 14.73
N TYR A 329 -19.83 15.24 15.40
CA TYR A 329 -20.12 16.25 16.41
C TYR A 329 -20.01 17.70 15.92
N LEU A 330 -19.27 17.94 14.83
CA LEU A 330 -19.05 19.30 14.30
C LEU A 330 -19.87 19.60 13.03
N THR A 331 -20.66 18.65 12.52
CA THR A 331 -21.47 18.87 11.31
C THR A 331 -22.95 18.52 11.54
N PRO A 332 -23.88 19.10 10.76
CA PRO A 332 -25.27 18.68 10.78
C PRO A 332 -25.45 17.21 10.41
N THR A 333 -26.50 16.55 10.92
CA THR A 333 -26.72 15.11 10.77
C THR A 333 -26.62 14.60 9.33
N TRP A 334 -27.17 15.32 8.34
CA TRP A 334 -27.11 14.90 6.94
C TRP A 334 -25.69 14.97 6.34
N VAL A 335 -24.88 15.95 6.78
CA VAL A 335 -23.45 16.07 6.39
C VAL A 335 -22.65 14.97 7.06
N SER A 336 -22.90 14.73 8.35
CA SER A 336 -22.28 13.63 9.11
C SER A 336 -22.49 12.28 8.40
N VAL A 337 -23.75 11.98 8.04
CA VAL A 337 -24.09 10.74 7.31
C VAL A 337 -23.34 10.63 5.99
N LEU A 338 -23.27 11.73 5.22
CA LEU A 338 -22.56 11.76 3.94
C LEU A 338 -21.04 11.59 4.13
N GLY A 339 -20.45 12.31 5.07
CA GLY A 339 -19.01 12.24 5.36
C GLY A 339 -18.58 10.87 5.89
N ILE A 340 -19.35 10.29 6.79
CA ILE A 340 -19.09 8.94 7.32
C ILE A 340 -19.25 7.88 6.23
N GLY A 341 -20.26 8.03 5.37
CA GLY A 341 -20.40 7.18 4.18
C GLY A 341 -19.19 7.29 3.24
N ALA A 342 -18.63 8.50 3.09
CA ALA A 342 -17.41 8.70 2.32
C ALA A 342 -16.20 7.99 2.96
N LEU A 343 -16.05 8.05 4.30
CA LEU A 343 -14.98 7.32 5.00
C LEU A 343 -15.09 5.81 4.80
N ALA A 344 -16.30 5.27 4.99
CA ALA A 344 -16.52 3.85 4.79
C ALA A 344 -16.24 3.43 3.33
N ALA A 345 -16.62 4.27 2.34
CA ALA A 345 -16.29 4.03 0.94
C ALA A 345 -14.78 3.99 0.67
N ALA A 346 -14.03 4.92 1.26
CA ALA A 346 -12.57 4.99 1.14
C ALA A 346 -11.89 3.72 1.68
N VAL A 347 -12.30 3.31 2.87
CA VAL A 347 -11.75 2.13 3.52
C VAL A 347 -12.01 0.87 2.71
N MET A 348 -13.25 0.70 2.20
CA MET A 348 -13.63 -0.50 1.46
C MET A 348 -12.93 -0.60 0.10
N SER A 349 -12.73 0.50 -0.62
CA SER A 349 -11.99 0.52 -1.89
C SER A 349 -10.55 0.02 -1.74
N SER A 350 -9.88 0.44 -0.67
CA SER A 350 -8.52 -0.03 -0.36
C SER A 350 -8.50 -1.51 0.02
N MET A 351 -9.48 -1.96 0.82
CA MET A 351 -9.57 -3.35 1.29
C MET A 351 -9.66 -4.35 0.13
N ASP A 352 -10.58 -4.12 -0.82
CA ASP A 352 -10.74 -4.97 -1.99
C ASP A 352 -9.48 -5.11 -2.80
N SER A 353 -8.83 -3.97 -2.97
CA SER A 353 -7.62 -3.86 -3.78
C SER A 353 -6.48 -4.65 -3.17
N VAL A 354 -6.26 -4.56 -1.86
CA VAL A 354 -5.19 -5.29 -1.16
C VAL A 354 -5.50 -6.78 -1.13
N LEU A 355 -6.73 -7.18 -0.81
CA LEU A 355 -7.12 -8.58 -0.79
C LEU A 355 -6.90 -9.27 -2.14
N LEU A 356 -7.33 -8.62 -3.22
CA LEU A 356 -7.16 -9.17 -4.57
C LEU A 356 -5.69 -9.19 -5.00
N SER A 357 -4.90 -8.17 -4.65
CA SER A 357 -3.48 -8.10 -5.02
C SER A 357 -2.65 -9.15 -4.30
N SER A 358 -2.83 -9.33 -3.00
CA SER A 358 -2.15 -10.36 -2.21
C SER A 358 -2.45 -11.76 -2.71
N ALA A 359 -3.73 -12.06 -2.95
CA ALA A 359 -4.18 -13.34 -3.49
C ALA A 359 -3.60 -13.57 -4.90
N SER A 360 -3.47 -12.52 -5.70
CA SER A 360 -2.91 -12.59 -7.06
C SER A 360 -1.42 -12.93 -7.05
N MET A 361 -0.63 -12.30 -6.18
CA MET A 361 0.80 -12.60 -6.04
C MET A 361 1.03 -14.06 -5.64
N PHE A 362 0.33 -14.53 -4.59
CA PHE A 362 0.46 -15.92 -4.17
C PHE A 362 0.07 -16.89 -5.27
N THR A 363 -1.09 -16.67 -5.88
CA THR A 363 -1.63 -17.58 -6.90
C THR A 363 -0.73 -17.65 -8.13
N GLN A 364 -0.25 -16.51 -8.63
CA GLN A 364 0.56 -16.45 -9.85
C GLN A 364 2.00 -16.90 -9.62
N ASN A 365 2.65 -16.38 -8.55
CA ASN A 365 4.09 -16.54 -8.37
C ASN A 365 4.47 -17.76 -7.52
N ILE A 366 3.57 -18.27 -6.69
CA ILE A 366 3.82 -19.48 -5.90
C ILE A 366 3.02 -20.66 -6.43
N TYR A 367 1.70 -20.56 -6.41
CA TYR A 367 0.86 -21.72 -6.71
C TYR A 367 1.06 -22.20 -8.16
N LYS A 368 0.81 -21.33 -9.14
CA LYS A 368 0.89 -21.65 -10.57
C LYS A 368 2.31 -21.94 -11.04
N SER A 369 3.29 -21.19 -10.56
CA SER A 369 4.66 -21.26 -11.07
C SER A 369 5.52 -22.32 -10.36
N THR A 370 5.25 -22.60 -9.09
CA THR A 370 6.11 -23.46 -8.26
C THR A 370 5.38 -24.73 -7.81
N LEU A 371 4.19 -24.61 -7.21
CA LEU A 371 3.51 -25.77 -6.61
C LEU A 371 2.80 -26.61 -7.66
N ARG A 372 2.11 -26.00 -8.62
CA ARG A 372 1.29 -26.73 -9.61
C ARG A 372 1.26 -26.05 -10.99
N LYS A 373 2.29 -26.29 -11.77
CA LYS A 373 2.47 -25.70 -13.12
C LYS A 373 1.34 -26.01 -14.11
N GLY A 374 0.59 -27.09 -13.90
CA GLY A 374 -0.55 -27.51 -14.74
C GLY A 374 -1.91 -27.20 -14.13
N ALA A 375 -2.03 -26.26 -13.20
CA ALA A 375 -3.28 -25.90 -12.55
C ALA A 375 -4.34 -25.40 -13.55
N SER A 376 -5.57 -25.89 -13.40
CA SER A 376 -6.69 -25.45 -14.24
C SER A 376 -7.16 -24.04 -13.86
N GLU A 377 -7.77 -23.32 -14.80
CA GLU A 377 -8.31 -21.97 -14.55
C GLU A 377 -9.33 -21.94 -13.38
N ARG A 378 -10.14 -23.00 -13.23
CA ARG A 378 -11.07 -23.11 -12.10
C ARG A 378 -10.34 -23.26 -10.78
N GLU A 379 -9.29 -24.05 -10.75
CA GLU A 379 -8.44 -24.26 -9.59
C GLU A 379 -7.75 -22.95 -9.16
N LEU A 380 -7.16 -22.20 -10.12
CA LEU A 380 -6.55 -20.90 -9.84
C LEU A 380 -7.56 -19.91 -9.24
N LEU A 381 -8.78 -19.86 -9.74
CA LEU A 381 -9.83 -19.00 -9.17
C LEU A 381 -10.22 -19.42 -7.74
N TRP A 382 -10.22 -20.73 -7.42
CA TRP A 382 -10.45 -21.20 -6.06
C TRP A 382 -9.29 -20.84 -5.14
N VAL A 383 -8.05 -20.96 -5.60
CA VAL A 383 -6.85 -20.52 -4.83
C VAL A 383 -6.92 -19.04 -4.52
N ILE A 384 -7.27 -18.17 -5.50
CA ILE A 384 -7.45 -16.74 -5.26
C ILE A 384 -8.48 -16.51 -4.14
N ARG A 385 -9.65 -17.18 -4.20
CA ARG A 385 -10.70 -17.03 -3.18
C ARG A 385 -10.24 -17.46 -1.80
N THR A 386 -9.57 -18.60 -1.71
CA THR A 386 -9.02 -19.09 -0.43
C THR A 386 -7.99 -18.14 0.14
N CYS A 387 -7.09 -17.62 -0.68
CA CYS A 387 -6.10 -16.64 -0.26
C CYS A 387 -6.75 -15.34 0.24
N VAL A 388 -7.78 -14.83 -0.44
CA VAL A 388 -8.55 -13.66 0.02
C VAL A 388 -9.07 -13.87 1.45
N VAL A 389 -9.69 -15.03 1.72
CA VAL A 389 -10.23 -15.33 3.06
C VAL A 389 -9.11 -15.43 4.10
N LEU A 390 -8.02 -16.12 3.78
CA LEU A 390 -6.90 -16.31 4.72
C LEU A 390 -6.19 -14.99 5.05
N VAL A 391 -5.92 -14.17 4.06
CA VAL A 391 -5.25 -12.87 4.24
C VAL A 391 -6.17 -11.90 5.01
N ALA A 392 -7.47 -11.90 4.71
CA ALA A 392 -8.46 -11.11 5.47
C ALA A 392 -8.53 -11.55 6.93
N ALA A 393 -8.56 -12.85 7.20
CA ALA A 393 -8.56 -13.38 8.57
C ALA A 393 -7.31 -12.99 9.35
N ALA A 394 -6.12 -13.07 8.71
CA ALA A 394 -4.86 -12.65 9.31
C ALA A 394 -4.85 -11.15 9.64
N GLY A 395 -5.29 -10.29 8.69
CA GLY A 395 -5.41 -8.85 8.90
C GLY A 395 -6.42 -8.48 9.98
N THR A 396 -7.55 -9.22 10.05
CA THR A 396 -8.56 -9.05 11.10
C THR A 396 -7.98 -9.36 12.49
N GLY A 397 -7.25 -10.46 12.62
CA GLY A 397 -6.57 -10.81 13.86
C GLY A 397 -5.57 -9.75 14.33
N LEU A 398 -4.82 -9.19 13.38
CA LEU A 398 -3.84 -8.15 13.68
C LEU A 398 -4.48 -6.80 14.03
N ALA A 399 -5.66 -6.48 13.47
CA ALA A 399 -6.39 -5.24 13.76
C ALA A 399 -6.84 -5.11 15.22
N PHE A 400 -6.82 -6.20 16.01
CA PHE A 400 -7.13 -6.18 17.45
C PHE A 400 -5.92 -5.82 18.32
N VAL A 401 -4.71 -5.77 17.76
CA VAL A 401 -3.47 -5.62 18.54
C VAL A 401 -3.04 -4.15 18.68
N GLN A 402 -3.40 -3.30 17.72
CA GLN A 402 -2.92 -1.92 17.66
C GLN A 402 -4.04 -0.95 17.28
N ASP A 403 -4.18 0.12 18.07
CA ASP A 403 -5.24 1.11 17.89
C ASP A 403 -4.82 2.28 16.96
N SER A 404 -3.52 2.65 16.92
CA SER A 404 -3.07 3.77 16.07
C SER A 404 -3.09 3.39 14.57
N VAL A 405 -3.91 4.13 13.83
CA VAL A 405 -4.04 3.99 12.36
C VAL A 405 -2.76 4.44 11.67
N VAL A 406 -2.14 5.55 12.11
CA VAL A 406 -0.87 6.07 11.55
C VAL A 406 0.23 5.04 11.68
N TYR A 407 0.35 4.42 12.84
CA TYR A 407 1.41 3.45 13.09
C TYR A 407 1.28 2.21 12.19
N LEU A 408 0.10 1.61 12.12
CA LEU A 408 -0.18 0.48 11.23
C LEU A 408 0.05 0.84 9.75
N PHE A 409 -0.31 2.06 9.38
CA PHE A 409 -0.14 2.56 8.02
C PHE A 409 1.35 2.64 7.62
N VAL A 410 2.18 3.23 8.47
CA VAL A 410 3.64 3.31 8.24
C VAL A 410 4.27 1.92 8.26
N LEU A 411 3.89 1.07 9.23
CA LEU A 411 4.42 -0.28 9.36
C LEU A 411 4.08 -1.15 8.15
N SER A 412 2.93 -0.93 7.51
CA SER A 412 2.55 -1.65 6.30
C SER A 412 3.50 -1.41 5.11
N ALA A 413 4.11 -0.24 5.01
CA ALA A 413 5.05 0.09 3.94
C ALA A 413 6.52 -0.19 4.29
N ASP A 414 6.83 -0.42 5.56
CA ASP A 414 8.18 -0.52 6.11
C ASP A 414 8.98 -1.69 5.51
N LEU A 415 8.44 -2.92 5.55
CA LEU A 415 9.10 -4.09 4.98
C LEU A 415 9.26 -3.99 3.45
N LEU A 416 8.30 -3.36 2.79
CA LEU A 416 8.41 -3.09 1.35
C LEU A 416 9.55 -2.10 1.07
N TYR A 417 9.65 -1.06 1.89
CA TYR A 417 10.72 -0.07 1.78
C TYR A 417 12.10 -0.68 2.00
N CYS A 418 12.28 -1.34 3.14
CA CYS A 418 13.59 -1.85 3.52
C CYS A 418 14.05 -3.02 2.65
N VAL A 419 13.15 -3.97 2.34
CA VAL A 419 13.52 -5.27 1.78
C VAL A 419 13.18 -5.38 0.30
N VAL A 420 11.93 -5.08 -0.09
CA VAL A 420 11.43 -5.40 -1.45
C VAL A 420 11.85 -4.33 -2.46
N LEU A 421 11.78 -3.05 -2.11
CA LEU A 421 12.08 -1.96 -3.03
C LEU A 421 13.53 -1.96 -3.54
N PRO A 422 14.58 -2.14 -2.72
CA PRO A 422 15.95 -2.20 -3.23
C PRO A 422 16.15 -3.37 -4.20
N GLN A 423 15.51 -4.51 -3.95
CA GLN A 423 15.51 -5.64 -4.87
C GLN A 423 14.84 -5.28 -6.20
N LEU A 424 13.69 -4.58 -6.14
CA LEU A 424 12.96 -4.16 -7.34
C LEU A 424 13.75 -3.15 -8.17
N ILE A 425 14.40 -2.18 -7.53
CA ILE A 425 15.28 -1.23 -8.19
C ILE A 425 16.42 -1.96 -8.89
N CYS A 426 17.09 -2.87 -8.18
CA CYS A 426 18.24 -3.58 -8.75
C CYS A 426 17.85 -4.51 -9.89
N VAL A 427 16.73 -5.25 -9.79
CA VAL A 427 16.31 -6.18 -10.87
C VAL A 427 15.82 -5.46 -12.13
N LEU A 428 15.31 -4.22 -12.00
CA LEU A 428 14.81 -3.45 -13.13
C LEU A 428 15.90 -2.59 -13.79
N PHE A 429 16.82 -2.03 -13.01
CA PHE A 429 17.74 -0.98 -13.48
C PHE A 429 19.23 -1.36 -13.40
N CYS A 430 19.63 -2.34 -12.57
CA CYS A 430 21.02 -2.77 -12.47
C CYS A 430 21.30 -4.01 -13.33
N HIS A 431 21.94 -3.84 -14.47
CA HIS A 431 22.27 -4.92 -15.40
C HIS A 431 23.21 -5.99 -14.83
N HIS A 432 23.92 -5.68 -13.76
CA HIS A 432 24.88 -6.58 -13.12
C HIS A 432 24.28 -7.32 -11.92
N ALA A 433 23.08 -6.94 -11.49
CA ALA A 433 22.42 -7.59 -10.37
C ALA A 433 22.21 -9.09 -10.66
N ASN A 434 22.57 -9.92 -9.70
CA ASN A 434 22.42 -11.36 -9.77
C ASN A 434 21.91 -11.92 -8.42
N ILE A 435 21.58 -13.20 -8.43
CA ILE A 435 20.96 -13.85 -7.26
C ILE A 435 21.88 -13.86 -6.03
N TYR A 436 23.22 -13.87 -6.16
CA TYR A 436 24.13 -13.83 -5.03
C TYR A 436 23.99 -12.50 -4.26
N GLY A 437 24.03 -11.38 -4.98
CA GLY A 437 23.77 -10.08 -4.39
C GLY A 437 22.35 -9.94 -3.85
N ALA A 438 21.36 -10.46 -4.58
CA ALA A 438 19.97 -10.43 -4.17
C ALA A 438 19.74 -11.16 -2.84
N ILE A 439 20.26 -12.38 -2.66
CA ILE A 439 20.16 -13.14 -1.40
C ILE A 439 20.88 -12.41 -0.26
N THR A 440 22.11 -11.94 -0.51
CA THR A 440 22.89 -11.23 0.52
C THR A 440 22.16 -9.96 0.97
N GLY A 441 21.70 -9.13 0.02
CA GLY A 441 20.93 -7.93 0.34
C GLY A 441 19.64 -8.25 1.10
N TYR A 442 18.91 -9.28 0.72
CA TYR A 442 17.70 -9.73 1.42
C TYR A 442 17.98 -10.09 2.88
N VAL A 443 18.96 -10.97 3.11
CA VAL A 443 19.27 -11.49 4.46
C VAL A 443 19.79 -10.36 5.36
N VAL A 444 20.79 -9.60 4.89
CA VAL A 444 21.39 -8.51 5.67
C VAL A 444 20.35 -7.47 6.04
N THR A 445 19.51 -7.06 5.09
CA THR A 445 18.49 -6.04 5.34
C THR A 445 17.42 -6.53 6.30
N LEU A 446 16.94 -7.76 6.12
CA LEU A 446 15.93 -8.34 7.01
C LEU A 446 16.47 -8.44 8.44
N MET A 447 17.74 -8.85 8.62
CA MET A 447 18.40 -8.87 9.91
C MET A 447 18.51 -7.46 10.52
N LEU A 448 19.02 -6.48 9.79
CA LEU A 448 19.15 -5.11 10.29
C LEU A 448 17.79 -4.53 10.71
N ARG A 449 16.74 -4.77 9.89
CA ARG A 449 15.39 -4.28 10.21
C ARG A 449 14.79 -4.93 11.45
N LEU A 450 14.87 -6.25 11.56
CA LEU A 450 14.29 -6.99 12.71
C LEU A 450 15.07 -6.74 13.99
N MET A 451 16.40 -6.69 13.93
CA MET A 451 17.25 -6.44 15.11
C MET A 451 17.15 -4.99 15.62
N GLY A 452 16.64 -4.06 14.82
CA GLY A 452 16.29 -2.70 15.27
C GLY A 452 15.12 -2.64 16.23
N GLY A 453 14.39 -3.75 16.37
CA GLY A 453 13.21 -3.90 17.23
C GLY A 453 11.90 -3.46 16.56
N GLU A 454 10.81 -4.03 17.04
CA GLU A 454 9.44 -3.66 16.63
C GLU A 454 8.47 -3.93 17.79
N PRO A 455 8.07 -2.89 18.53
CA PRO A 455 7.25 -3.04 19.74
C PRO A 455 5.90 -3.72 19.49
N VAL A 456 5.24 -3.41 18.37
CA VAL A 456 3.92 -4.01 18.04
C VAL A 456 4.00 -5.52 17.81
N LEU A 457 5.12 -5.99 17.27
CA LEU A 457 5.35 -7.43 17.08
C LEU A 457 5.99 -8.09 18.30
N GLY A 458 6.21 -7.34 19.40
CA GLY A 458 6.92 -7.84 20.57
C GLY A 458 8.39 -8.18 20.29
N LEU A 459 8.98 -7.67 19.21
CA LEU A 459 10.37 -7.92 18.87
C LEU A 459 11.28 -6.99 19.66
N PRO A 460 12.21 -7.53 20.47
CA PRO A 460 13.12 -6.72 21.25
C PRO A 460 14.13 -6.01 20.36
N CYS A 461 14.57 -4.83 20.80
CA CYS A 461 15.69 -4.12 20.19
C CYS A 461 17.00 -4.84 20.54
N VAL A 462 17.74 -5.29 19.53
CA VAL A 462 19.05 -5.95 19.67
C VAL A 462 20.16 -4.99 19.25
N ILE A 463 19.92 -4.20 18.20
CA ILE A 463 20.87 -3.18 17.72
C ILE A 463 20.41 -1.82 18.20
N TYR A 464 21.24 -1.18 19.02
CA TYR A 464 21.03 0.18 19.50
C TYR A 464 21.72 1.16 18.55
N TYR A 465 20.92 1.84 17.71
CA TYR A 465 21.46 2.84 16.78
C TYR A 465 21.79 4.15 17.50
N PRO A 466 22.66 5.00 16.95
CA PRO A 466 23.02 6.28 17.58
C PRO A 466 21.79 7.11 17.96
N GLY A 467 21.79 7.69 19.17
CA GLY A 467 20.68 8.52 19.65
C GLY A 467 19.46 7.76 20.19
N TRP A 468 19.53 6.43 20.37
CA TRP A 468 18.46 5.68 21.01
C TRP A 468 18.19 6.18 22.45
N ARG A 469 16.96 6.09 22.89
CA ARG A 469 16.53 6.40 24.27
C ARG A 469 15.48 5.42 24.74
N GLU A 470 15.44 5.19 26.02
CA GLU A 470 14.35 4.47 26.67
C GLU A 470 13.29 5.49 27.12
N VAL A 471 12.07 5.33 26.63
CA VAL A 471 10.92 6.16 26.96
C VAL A 471 9.80 5.23 27.43
N ASP A 472 9.34 5.40 28.66
CA ASP A 472 8.29 4.56 29.29
C ASP A 472 8.56 3.05 29.21
N GLY A 473 9.83 2.65 29.38
CA GLY A 473 10.22 1.23 29.31
C GLY A 473 10.34 0.65 27.89
N VAL A 474 10.13 1.49 26.86
CA VAL A 474 10.25 1.11 25.44
C VAL A 474 11.46 1.81 24.82
N ILE A 475 12.27 1.05 24.07
CA ILE A 475 13.42 1.61 23.36
C ILE A 475 12.94 2.33 22.09
N LYS A 476 13.13 3.65 22.05
CA LYS A 476 12.85 4.49 20.89
C LYS A 476 14.14 4.78 20.12
N GLN A 477 14.15 4.44 18.85
CA GLN A 477 15.28 4.66 17.92
C GLN A 477 15.06 5.99 17.19
N TYR A 478 15.92 6.96 17.43
CA TYR A 478 15.83 8.28 16.78
C TYR A 478 16.62 8.36 15.47
N PHE A 479 17.57 7.45 15.28
CA PHE A 479 18.32 7.33 14.04
C PHE A 479 17.45 6.77 12.91
N PRO A 480 17.58 7.22 11.64
CA PRO A 480 16.83 6.70 10.51
C PRO A 480 17.35 5.31 10.06
N PHE A 481 17.20 4.31 10.94
CA PHE A 481 17.77 2.98 10.75
C PHE A 481 17.08 2.18 9.65
N LYS A 482 15.83 2.50 9.34
CA LYS A 482 15.08 1.85 8.25
C LYS A 482 15.63 2.32 6.90
N THR A 483 15.94 3.59 6.76
CA THR A 483 16.65 4.15 5.60
C THR A 483 18.07 3.59 5.50
N LEU A 484 18.79 3.43 6.62
CA LEU A 484 20.09 2.76 6.61
C LEU A 484 19.97 1.32 6.11
N ALA A 485 18.96 0.56 6.55
CA ALA A 485 18.72 -0.79 6.08
C ALA A 485 18.45 -0.83 4.57
N PHE A 486 17.62 0.09 4.06
CA PHE A 486 17.36 0.25 2.61
C PHE A 486 18.66 0.52 1.81
N LEU A 487 19.45 1.49 2.24
CA LEU A 487 20.72 1.83 1.57
C LEU A 487 21.73 0.68 1.64
N THR A 488 21.82 0.02 2.80
CA THR A 488 22.68 -1.16 2.97
C THR A 488 22.26 -2.27 2.02
N SER A 489 20.96 -2.50 1.82
CA SER A 489 20.45 -3.45 0.84
C SER A 489 20.93 -3.15 -0.57
N LEU A 490 20.78 -1.89 -1.03
CA LEU A 490 21.25 -1.46 -2.37
C LEU A 490 22.75 -1.70 -2.54
N VAL A 491 23.55 -1.31 -1.54
CA VAL A 491 25.00 -1.52 -1.55
C VAL A 491 25.35 -3.01 -1.58
N CYS A 492 24.73 -3.82 -0.72
CA CYS A 492 25.00 -5.25 -0.69
C CYS A 492 24.64 -5.92 -2.03
N ILE A 493 23.45 -5.61 -2.59
CA ILE A 493 23.05 -6.20 -3.88
C ILE A 493 24.04 -5.82 -4.97
N THR A 494 24.41 -4.57 -5.10
CA THR A 494 25.29 -4.08 -6.18
C THR A 494 26.72 -4.58 -6.02
N VAL A 495 27.31 -4.45 -4.83
CA VAL A 495 28.69 -4.84 -4.56
C VAL A 495 28.88 -6.35 -4.66
N VAL A 496 28.02 -7.15 -3.99
CA VAL A 496 28.15 -8.60 -4.02
C VAL A 496 27.87 -9.15 -5.42
N SER A 497 26.91 -8.56 -6.16
CA SER A 497 26.68 -8.96 -7.56
C SER A 497 27.87 -8.66 -8.46
N TRP A 498 28.51 -7.52 -8.27
CA TRP A 498 29.71 -7.13 -9.01
C TRP A 498 30.89 -8.05 -8.67
N LEU A 499 31.12 -8.32 -7.37
CA LEU A 499 32.17 -9.23 -6.91
C LEU A 499 31.96 -10.66 -7.46
N ALA A 500 30.74 -11.18 -7.35
CA ALA A 500 30.41 -12.51 -7.88
C ALA A 500 30.70 -12.58 -9.40
N ARG A 501 30.29 -11.54 -10.13
CA ARG A 501 30.59 -11.46 -11.57
C ARG A 501 32.09 -11.44 -11.83
N LEU A 502 32.85 -10.59 -11.12
CA LEU A 502 34.31 -10.49 -11.29
C LEU A 502 34.99 -11.84 -11.03
N VAL A 503 34.65 -12.49 -9.92
CA VAL A 503 35.24 -13.77 -9.51
C VAL A 503 35.01 -14.88 -10.53
N PHE A 504 33.78 -15.03 -11.01
CA PHE A 504 33.46 -16.12 -11.94
C PHE A 504 33.77 -15.80 -13.41
N THR A 505 33.70 -14.53 -13.85
CA THR A 505 34.01 -14.15 -15.22
C THR A 505 35.52 -14.07 -15.48
N GLN A 506 36.31 -13.71 -14.45
CA GLN A 506 37.78 -13.73 -14.56
C GLN A 506 38.41 -15.08 -14.18
N HIS A 507 37.58 -16.11 -13.96
CA HIS A 507 38.02 -17.44 -13.58
C HIS A 507 38.93 -17.47 -12.32
N LEU A 508 38.75 -16.52 -11.41
CA LEU A 508 39.45 -16.48 -10.11
C LEU A 508 39.04 -17.65 -9.22
N LEU A 509 37.81 -18.16 -9.41
CA LEU A 509 37.33 -19.38 -8.81
C LEU A 509 36.80 -20.31 -9.91
N PRO A 510 36.92 -21.64 -9.76
CA PRO A 510 36.34 -22.61 -10.70
C PRO A 510 34.83 -22.47 -10.79
N LEU A 511 34.24 -22.60 -11.96
CA LEU A 511 32.78 -22.59 -12.18
C LEU A 511 32.03 -23.71 -11.42
N SER A 512 32.75 -24.74 -10.95
CA SER A 512 32.19 -25.74 -10.03
C SER A 512 31.71 -25.15 -8.70
N TRP A 513 32.25 -24.02 -8.28
CA TRP A 513 31.88 -23.28 -7.07
C TRP A 513 30.69 -22.32 -7.29
N ASP A 514 30.23 -22.17 -8.54
CA ASP A 514 28.97 -21.45 -8.81
C ASP A 514 27.77 -22.32 -8.41
N VAL A 515 27.49 -22.33 -7.09
CA VAL A 515 26.43 -23.15 -6.45
C VAL A 515 25.06 -22.85 -7.05
N LEU A 516 24.79 -21.58 -7.39
CA LEU A 516 23.52 -21.14 -7.94
C LEU A 516 23.45 -21.21 -9.48
N ARG A 517 24.51 -21.69 -10.12
CA ARG A 517 24.63 -21.94 -11.57
C ARG A 517 24.40 -20.75 -12.50
N VAL A 518 24.49 -19.53 -11.97
CA VAL A 518 24.21 -18.29 -12.72
C VAL A 518 25.18 -18.03 -13.86
N PHE A 519 26.46 -18.28 -13.61
CA PHE A 519 27.54 -18.03 -14.60
C PHE A 519 27.79 -19.28 -15.46
N ARG A 520 27.61 -20.45 -14.90
CA ARG A 520 27.75 -21.74 -15.60
C ARG A 520 26.73 -21.90 -16.72
N GLU A 521 25.46 -21.54 -16.49
CA GLU A 521 24.41 -21.61 -17.52
C GLU A 521 24.60 -20.54 -18.61
N LYS A 522 25.14 -19.37 -18.28
CA LYS A 522 25.48 -18.34 -19.28
C LYS A 522 26.59 -18.78 -20.22
N GLU A 523 27.66 -19.35 -19.69
CA GLU A 523 28.78 -19.84 -20.52
C GLU A 523 28.34 -20.98 -21.43
N GLN A 524 27.50 -21.90 -20.95
CA GLN A 524 26.92 -22.96 -21.76
C GLN A 524 26.01 -22.41 -22.88
N ALA A 525 25.20 -21.38 -22.60
CA ALA A 525 24.34 -20.73 -23.59
C ALA A 525 25.14 -19.96 -24.64
N GLU A 526 26.20 -19.26 -24.23
CA GLU A 526 27.11 -18.55 -25.15
C GLU A 526 27.92 -19.53 -26.02
N GLY A 527 28.39 -20.63 -25.44
CA GLY A 527 29.07 -21.71 -26.17
C GLY A 527 28.16 -22.41 -27.20
N ALA A 528 26.89 -22.66 -26.85
CA ALA A 528 25.90 -23.22 -27.75
C ALA A 528 25.58 -22.25 -28.92
N ALA A 529 25.41 -20.95 -28.62
CA ALA A 529 25.15 -19.91 -29.62
C ALA A 529 26.35 -19.71 -30.58
N HIS A 530 27.58 -19.87 -30.08
CA HIS A 530 28.79 -19.79 -30.90
C HIS A 530 28.92 -21.02 -31.82
N ASN A 531 28.60 -22.21 -31.33
CA ASN A 531 28.57 -23.44 -32.12
C ASN A 531 27.49 -23.41 -33.22
N ASP A 532 26.32 -22.83 -32.95
CA ASP A 532 25.26 -22.67 -33.96
C ASP A 532 25.61 -21.64 -35.04
N ARG A 533 26.34 -20.58 -34.68
CA ARG A 533 26.89 -19.61 -35.66
C ARG A 533 27.99 -20.23 -36.52
N ALA A 534 28.84 -21.07 -35.94
CA ALA A 534 29.90 -21.76 -36.67
C ALA A 534 29.35 -22.85 -37.60
N LYS A 535 28.17 -23.39 -37.34
CA LYS A 535 27.50 -24.41 -38.15
C LYS A 535 26.61 -23.85 -39.27
N ARG A 536 26.41 -22.54 -39.37
CA ARG A 536 25.71 -21.93 -40.51
C ARG A 536 26.70 -21.82 -41.65
N PRO A 537 26.54 -22.59 -42.80
CA PRO A 537 27.41 -22.46 -43.95
C PRO A 537 27.31 -21.04 -44.53
N ASN A 538 28.42 -20.53 -45.05
CA ASN A 538 28.57 -19.29 -45.81
C ASN A 538 27.77 -19.31 -47.13
N SER A 539 26.45 -19.50 -47.07
CA SER A 539 25.59 -19.54 -48.26
C SER A 539 25.08 -18.15 -48.71
N ALA A 540 25.65 -17.08 -48.17
CA ALA A 540 25.21 -15.68 -48.51
C ALA A 540 26.24 -14.90 -49.36
N LEU A 541 27.21 -15.55 -50.00
CA LEU A 541 28.22 -14.88 -50.86
C LEU A 541 28.21 -15.36 -52.31
N LEU A 542 27.12 -15.86 -52.85
CA LEU A 542 27.00 -16.19 -54.27
C LEU A 542 25.58 -15.92 -54.76
N GLU A 543 25.21 -14.66 -54.97
CA GLU A 543 24.18 -14.23 -55.92
C GLU A 543 24.27 -12.73 -56.14
N THR A 544 25.22 -12.29 -56.96
CA THR A 544 25.06 -11.11 -57.83
C THR A 544 24.86 -11.65 -59.22
N PRO A 545 23.67 -11.54 -59.83
CA PRO A 545 23.53 -11.63 -61.28
C PRO A 545 23.83 -10.26 -61.92
N LEU A 546 24.47 -10.35 -63.04
CA LEU A 546 24.68 -9.33 -64.07
C LEU A 546 23.44 -8.49 -64.45
#